data_26ce73ee2b1a61699bc08cf380e19a0d
#
_entry.id   26ce73ee2b1a61699bc08cf380e19a0d
#
_cell.length_a   1.000
_cell.length_b   1.000
_cell.length_c   1.000
_cell.angle_alpha   90.00
_cell.angle_beta   90.00
_cell.angle_gamma   90.00
#
_symmetry.space_group_name_H-M   'P 1'
#
loop_
_entity.id
_entity.type
_entity.pdbx_description
1 polymer ?
#
loop_
_entity_poly.entity_id
_entity_poly.type
_entity_poly.pdbx_seq_one_letter_code
_entity_poly.pdbx_strand_id
1 'polypeptide(L)'
;YDKELTSYLWPIVREIIKTAIENEQNLIIEGCYIPFDFAKNFNAQYLKNIDCRFLVMSEKYIDNHFDDIIKYESIIERRISDSDFNAKALIEENKNILRECISRGLNYILIDESYDVDIEISIS
;
A
#
# COMPACT_ATOMS: atom_id res chain seq x y z
N TYR A 1 -9.02 -3.07 1.15
CA TYR A 1 -9.01 -1.68 0.65
C TYR A 1 -10.30 -0.98 1.05
N ASP A 2 -10.19 0.00 1.90
CA ASP A 2 -11.32 0.78 2.38
C ASP A 2 -11.42 2.09 1.59
N LYS A 3 -12.39 2.16 0.68
CA LYS A 3 -12.57 3.33 -0.19
C LYS A 3 -13.03 4.57 0.56
N GLU A 4 -13.87 4.41 1.57
CA GLU A 4 -14.35 5.55 2.37
C GLU A 4 -13.22 6.17 3.17
N LEU A 5 -12.43 5.34 3.83
CA LEU A 5 -11.29 5.79 4.62
C LEU A 5 -10.21 6.40 3.72
N THR A 6 -9.99 5.82 2.54
CA THR A 6 -9.07 6.38 1.54
C THR A 6 -9.55 7.76 1.10
N SER A 7 -10.83 7.93 0.79
CA SER A 7 -11.39 9.22 0.38
C SER A 7 -11.27 10.28 1.46
N TYR A 8 -11.32 9.87 2.73
CA TYR A 8 -11.18 10.78 3.87
C TYR A 8 -9.71 11.15 4.13
N LEU A 9 -8.82 10.19 4.11
CA LEU A 9 -7.43 10.37 4.50
C LEU A 9 -6.51 10.83 3.36
N TRP A 10 -6.80 10.43 2.13
CA TRP A 10 -5.93 10.75 1.01
C TRP A 10 -5.68 12.24 0.81
N PRO A 11 -6.68 13.13 0.90
CA PRO A 11 -6.42 14.57 0.78
C PRO A 11 -5.42 15.09 1.80
N ILE A 12 -5.44 14.55 3.02
CA ILE A 12 -4.49 14.91 4.08
C ILE A 12 -3.09 14.39 3.72
N VAL A 13 -2.98 13.12 3.35
CA VAL A 13 -1.71 12.49 2.96
C VAL A 13 -1.09 13.21 1.76
N ARG A 14 -1.91 13.55 0.78
CA ARG A 14 -1.47 14.29 -0.42
C ARG A 14 -0.80 15.61 -0.05
N GLU A 15 -1.39 16.37 0.86
CA GLU A 15 -0.83 17.66 1.28
C GLU A 15 0.46 17.49 2.10
N ILE A 16 0.56 16.44 2.89
CA ILE A 16 1.79 16.09 3.61
C ILE A 16 2.92 15.81 2.63
N ILE A 17 2.63 15.04 1.58
CA ILE A 17 3.61 14.72 0.53
C ILE A 17 4.07 15.99 -0.18
N LYS A 18 3.14 16.84 -0.59
CA LYS A 18 3.48 18.11 -1.26
C LYS A 18 4.36 18.99 -0.39
N THR A 19 4.01 19.10 0.89
CA THR A 19 4.77 19.92 1.84
C THR A 19 6.19 19.40 1.99
N ALA A 20 6.37 18.08 2.10
CA ALA A 20 7.70 17.48 2.22
C ALA A 20 8.54 17.76 0.97
N ILE A 21 7.97 17.65 -0.21
CA ILE A 21 8.66 17.92 -1.48
C ILE A 21 9.06 19.40 -1.57
N GLU A 22 8.14 20.30 -1.23
CA GLU A 22 8.39 21.74 -1.26
C GLU A 22 9.48 22.18 -0.29
N ASN A 23 9.59 21.50 0.85
CA ASN A 23 10.59 21.77 1.87
C ASN A 23 11.87 20.94 1.70
N GLU A 24 11.99 20.21 0.60
CA GLU A 24 13.14 19.34 0.31
C GLU A 24 13.42 18.34 1.43
N GLN A 25 12.36 17.81 2.04
CA GLN A 25 12.45 16.82 3.11
C GLN A 25 12.22 15.42 2.56
N ASN A 26 12.96 14.45 3.10
CA ASN A 26 12.73 13.06 2.80
C ASN A 26 11.59 12.54 3.68
N LEU A 27 10.65 11.82 3.07
CA LEU A 27 9.48 11.30 3.76
C LEU A 27 9.18 9.90 3.27
N ILE A 28 8.92 9.00 4.19
CA ILE A 28 8.42 7.65 3.88
C ILE A 28 7.02 7.55 4.47
N ILE A 29 6.05 7.21 3.62
CA ILE A 29 4.67 6.99 4.03
C ILE A 29 4.28 5.56 3.72
N GLU A 30 3.77 4.85 4.72
CA GLU A 30 3.22 3.51 4.57
C GLU A 30 1.75 3.54 4.95
N GLY A 31 0.94 2.79 4.22
CA GLY A 31 -0.48 2.67 4.54
C GLY A 31 -1.29 2.15 3.37
N CYS A 32 -2.55 1.86 3.64
CA CYS A 32 -3.49 1.34 2.64
C CYS A 32 -4.41 2.42 2.06
N TYR A 33 -4.10 3.69 2.29
CA TYR A 33 -4.97 4.81 1.95
C TYR A 33 -4.52 5.59 0.72
N ILE A 34 -3.68 4.98 -0.10
CA ILE A 34 -3.20 5.58 -1.34
C ILE A 34 -4.03 5.03 -2.49
N PRO A 35 -4.76 5.87 -3.23
CA PRO A 35 -5.56 5.40 -4.36
C PRO A 35 -4.67 5.01 -5.55
N PHE A 36 -5.16 4.11 -6.40
CA PHE A 36 -4.41 3.69 -7.59
C PHE A 36 -4.21 4.84 -8.58
N ASP A 37 -5.06 5.84 -8.55
CA ASP A 37 -4.97 7.01 -9.42
C ASP A 37 -4.29 8.21 -8.75
N PHE A 38 -3.45 7.95 -7.76
CA PHE A 38 -2.77 9.00 -6.99
C PHE A 38 -2.03 10.01 -7.88
N ALA A 39 -1.50 9.57 -9.02
CA ALA A 39 -0.72 10.42 -9.91
C ALA A 39 -1.51 11.60 -10.47
N LYS A 40 -2.84 11.51 -10.54
CA LYS A 40 -3.71 12.59 -10.99
C LYS A 40 -3.70 13.81 -10.08
N ASN A 41 -3.32 13.60 -8.82
CA ASN A 41 -3.32 14.65 -7.80
C ASN A 41 -2.01 15.42 -7.73
N PHE A 42 -1.03 15.06 -8.57
CA PHE A 42 0.28 15.69 -8.58
C PHE A 42 0.66 16.11 -9.99
N ASN A 43 1.28 17.28 -10.12
CA ASN A 43 1.86 17.66 -11.40
C ASN A 43 3.22 16.96 -11.60
N ALA A 44 3.81 17.14 -12.79
CA ALA A 44 5.06 16.47 -13.14
C ALA A 44 6.23 16.80 -12.21
N GLN A 45 6.26 18.00 -11.64
CA GLN A 45 7.32 18.41 -10.71
C GLN A 45 7.27 17.62 -9.41
N TYR A 46 6.06 17.35 -8.90
CA TYR A 46 5.90 16.51 -7.72
C TYR A 46 6.17 15.05 -8.03
N LEU A 47 5.62 14.54 -9.15
CA LEU A 47 5.73 13.12 -9.50
C LEU A 47 7.16 12.63 -9.65
N LYS A 48 8.07 13.45 -10.16
CA LYS A 48 9.47 13.06 -10.30
C LYS A 48 10.18 12.81 -8.97
N ASN A 49 9.61 13.30 -7.87
CA ASN A 49 10.15 13.12 -6.52
C ASN A 49 9.39 12.08 -5.70
N ILE A 50 8.45 11.36 -6.32
CA ILE A 50 7.63 10.35 -5.65
C ILE A 50 7.98 8.97 -6.19
N ASP A 51 8.34 8.05 -5.29
CA ASP A 51 8.45 6.63 -5.59
C ASP A 51 7.34 5.91 -4.81
N CYS A 52 6.33 5.46 -5.53
CA CYS A 52 5.19 4.76 -4.94
C CYS A 52 5.20 3.31 -5.37
N ARG A 53 5.15 2.41 -4.41
CA ARG A 53 5.11 0.97 -4.66
C ARG A 53 4.00 0.33 -3.84
N PHE A 54 3.20 -0.47 -4.51
CA PHE A 54 2.13 -1.23 -3.85
C PHE A 54 2.66 -2.59 -3.44
N LEU A 55 2.34 -3.01 -2.22
CA LEU A 55 2.71 -4.33 -1.74
C LEU A 55 1.61 -5.34 -2.11
N VAL A 56 2.01 -6.44 -2.73
CA VAL A 56 1.09 -7.49 -3.14
C VAL A 56 1.56 -8.82 -2.55
N MET A 57 0.71 -9.45 -1.77
CA MET A 57 0.98 -10.80 -1.26
C MET A 57 0.45 -11.85 -2.23
N SER A 58 1.27 -12.85 -2.55
CA SER A 58 0.83 -13.95 -3.40
C SER A 58 -0.14 -14.86 -2.64
N GLU A 59 -0.92 -15.63 -3.39
CA GLU A 59 -1.80 -16.65 -2.81
C GLU A 59 -1.01 -17.65 -1.95
N LYS A 60 0.14 -18.09 -2.45
CA LYS A 60 1.05 -18.98 -1.72
C LYS A 60 1.49 -18.39 -0.39
N TYR A 61 1.88 -17.13 -0.38
CA TYR A 61 2.29 -16.45 0.86
C TYR A 61 1.15 -16.37 1.85
N ILE A 62 -0.03 -15.98 1.39
CA ILE A 62 -1.22 -15.87 2.24
C ILE A 62 -1.59 -17.23 2.84
N ASP A 63 -1.62 -18.28 2.03
CA ASP A 63 -1.95 -19.63 2.50
C ASP A 63 -0.98 -20.13 3.56
N ASN A 64 0.31 -19.85 3.39
CA ASN A 64 1.35 -20.34 4.31
C ASN A 64 1.49 -19.49 5.59
N HIS A 65 1.07 -18.24 5.56
CA HIS A 65 1.30 -17.28 6.65
C HIS A 65 0.03 -16.61 7.18
N PHE A 66 -1.13 -17.15 6.85
CA PHE A 66 -2.41 -16.52 7.19
C PHE A 66 -2.57 -16.29 8.69
N ASP A 67 -2.17 -17.27 9.52
CA ASP A 67 -2.27 -17.13 10.97
C ASP A 67 -1.41 -15.99 11.50
N ASP A 68 -0.22 -15.82 10.95
CA ASP A 68 0.67 -14.71 11.31
C ASP A 68 0.10 -13.36 10.87
N ILE A 69 -0.50 -13.31 9.69
CA ILE A 69 -1.12 -12.09 9.17
C ILE A 69 -2.26 -11.64 10.07
N ILE A 70 -3.15 -12.55 10.47
CA ILE A 70 -4.25 -12.27 11.39
C ILE A 70 -3.70 -11.78 12.73
N LYS A 71 -2.69 -12.44 13.25
CA LYS A 71 -2.10 -12.09 14.54
C LYS A 71 -1.55 -10.66 14.55
N TYR A 72 -0.79 -10.29 13.52
CA TYR A 72 -0.24 -8.94 13.42
C TYR A 72 -1.32 -7.89 13.21
N GLU A 73 -2.30 -8.16 12.39
CA GLU A 73 -3.40 -7.24 12.16
C GLU A 73 -4.21 -6.99 13.43
N SER A 74 -4.49 -8.04 14.18
CA SER A 74 -5.21 -7.92 15.46
C SER A 74 -4.45 -7.10 16.49
N ILE A 75 -3.13 -7.20 16.51
CA ILE A 75 -2.28 -6.45 17.44
C ILE A 75 -2.23 -4.97 17.04
N ILE A 76 -2.06 -4.67 15.76
CA ILE A 76 -1.87 -3.31 15.27
C ILE A 76 -3.17 -2.52 15.25
N GLU A 77 -4.25 -3.12 14.76
CA GLU A 77 -5.51 -2.44 14.56
C GLU A 77 -6.52 -2.68 15.69
N ARG A 78 -6.23 -3.60 16.61
CA ARG A 78 -7.13 -4.02 17.68
C ARG A 78 -8.53 -4.38 17.18
N ARG A 79 -8.60 -4.88 15.95
CA ARG A 79 -9.86 -5.36 15.42
C ARG A 79 -10.24 -6.63 16.13
N ILE A 80 -11.34 -6.55 16.86
CA ILE A 80 -11.94 -7.71 17.48
C ILE A 80 -12.59 -8.52 16.38
N SER A 81 -12.04 -9.72 16.14
CA SER A 81 -12.62 -10.76 15.30
C SER A 81 -13.55 -10.23 14.21
N ASP A 82 -12.99 -9.73 13.14
CA ASP A 82 -13.77 -9.52 11.95
C ASP A 82 -14.08 -10.89 11.36
N SER A 83 -15.31 -11.36 11.57
CA SER A 83 -15.74 -12.66 11.09
C SER A 83 -15.68 -12.78 9.56
N ASP A 84 -15.57 -11.64 8.87
CA ASP A 84 -15.47 -11.57 7.41
C ASP A 84 -14.02 -11.61 6.92
N PHE A 85 -13.05 -11.49 7.83
CA PHE A 85 -11.64 -11.55 7.47
C PHE A 85 -11.21 -13.02 7.33
N ASN A 86 -11.06 -13.46 6.09
CA ASN A 86 -10.63 -14.82 5.77
C ASN A 86 -9.57 -14.82 4.67
N ALA A 87 -8.87 -15.95 4.52
CA ALA A 87 -7.79 -16.08 3.56
C ALA A 87 -8.27 -15.82 2.13
N LYS A 88 -9.46 -16.29 1.79
CA LYS A 88 -10.02 -16.13 0.45
C LYS A 88 -10.26 -14.65 0.11
N ALA A 89 -10.82 -13.90 1.05
CA ALA A 89 -11.04 -12.47 0.85
C ALA A 89 -9.72 -11.71 0.69
N LEU A 90 -8.72 -12.06 1.50
CA LEU A 90 -7.40 -11.45 1.42
C LEU A 90 -6.71 -11.77 0.07
N ILE A 91 -6.83 -13.01 -0.40
CA ILE A 91 -6.29 -13.42 -1.70
C ILE A 91 -6.94 -12.61 -2.82
N GLU A 92 -8.26 -12.48 -2.80
CA GLU A 92 -8.98 -11.71 -3.82
C GLU A 92 -8.60 -10.23 -3.81
N GLU A 93 -8.46 -9.64 -2.63
CA GLU A 93 -8.01 -8.25 -2.50
C GLU A 93 -6.63 -8.06 -3.11
N ASN A 94 -5.68 -8.95 -2.81
CA ASN A 94 -4.33 -8.86 -3.36
C ASN A 94 -4.29 -9.11 -4.87
N LYS A 95 -5.10 -10.02 -5.39
CA LYS A 95 -5.25 -10.21 -6.83
C LYS A 95 -5.77 -8.96 -7.51
N ASN A 96 -6.72 -8.27 -6.88
CA ASN A 96 -7.24 -7.01 -7.41
C ASN A 96 -6.18 -5.92 -7.43
N ILE A 97 -5.39 -5.79 -6.36
CA ILE A 97 -4.30 -4.81 -6.30
C ILE A 97 -3.29 -5.08 -7.42
N LEU A 98 -2.90 -6.34 -7.60
CA LEU A 98 -1.97 -6.71 -8.66
C LEU A 98 -2.53 -6.37 -10.05
N ARG A 99 -3.79 -6.68 -10.28
CA ARG A 99 -4.48 -6.39 -11.55
C ARG A 99 -4.50 -4.90 -11.84
N GLU A 100 -4.81 -4.08 -10.83
CA GLU A 100 -4.82 -2.63 -10.96
C GLU A 100 -3.42 -2.08 -11.22
N CYS A 101 -2.40 -2.61 -10.55
CA CYS A 101 -1.01 -2.19 -10.79
C CYS A 101 -0.56 -2.49 -12.21
N ILE A 102 -0.85 -3.69 -12.70
CA ILE A 102 -0.48 -4.09 -14.08
C ILE A 102 -1.25 -3.25 -15.10
N SER A 103 -2.55 -3.08 -14.89
CA SER A 103 -3.41 -2.32 -15.81
C SER A 103 -3.00 -0.85 -15.91
N ARG A 104 -2.56 -0.26 -14.81
CA ARG A 104 -2.20 1.17 -14.76
C ARG A 104 -0.71 1.44 -14.89
N GLY A 105 0.12 0.40 -15.00
CA GLY A 105 1.55 0.56 -15.07
C GLY A 105 2.19 1.06 -13.77
N LEU A 106 1.61 0.69 -12.63
CA LEU A 106 2.12 1.08 -11.32
C LEU A 106 3.19 0.11 -10.83
N ASN A 107 4.12 0.61 -10.02
CA ASN A 107 5.14 -0.22 -9.42
C ASN A 107 4.56 -1.02 -8.25
N TYR A 108 4.97 -2.26 -8.11
CA TYR A 108 4.57 -3.10 -7.00
C TYR A 108 5.70 -4.02 -6.57
N ILE A 109 5.61 -4.51 -5.33
CA ILE A 109 6.53 -5.49 -4.76
C ILE A 109 5.72 -6.74 -4.44
N LEU A 110 6.08 -7.87 -5.03
CA LEU A 110 5.41 -9.14 -4.78
C LEU A 110 6.06 -9.84 -3.58
N ILE A 111 5.25 -10.13 -2.58
CA ILE A 111 5.65 -10.90 -1.41
C ILE A 111 5.18 -12.33 -1.62
N ASP A 112 6.10 -13.24 -1.89
CA ASP A 112 5.78 -14.61 -2.30
C ASP A 112 6.20 -15.68 -1.29
N GLU A 113 7.45 -15.72 -0.87
CA GLU A 113 7.94 -16.76 0.04
C GLU A 113 8.16 -16.25 1.46
N SER A 114 8.66 -15.04 1.59
CA SER A 114 8.89 -14.39 2.88
C SER A 114 8.61 -12.91 2.75
N TYR A 115 8.34 -12.27 3.87
CA TYR A 115 8.20 -10.81 3.89
C TYR A 115 9.58 -10.19 3.75
N ASP A 116 10.00 -10.02 2.51
CA ASP A 116 11.27 -9.41 2.18
C ASP A 116 10.99 -8.22 1.27
N VAL A 117 11.02 -7.03 1.87
CA VAL A 117 10.80 -5.79 1.13
C VAL A 117 12.14 -5.11 0.96
N ASP A 118 12.75 -5.36 -0.20
CA ASP A 118 14.00 -4.71 -0.58
C ASP A 118 13.67 -3.42 -1.33
N ILE A 119 13.73 -2.32 -0.61
CA ILE A 119 13.50 -1.00 -1.19
C ILE A 119 14.83 -0.26 -1.25
N GLU A 120 15.31 -0.06 -2.47
CA GLU A 120 16.45 0.81 -2.69
C GLU A 120 15.97 2.26 -2.63
N ILE A 121 16.35 2.96 -1.56
CA ILE A 121 15.99 4.36 -1.40
C ILE A 121 17.17 5.21 -1.84
N SER A 122 16.95 5.95 -2.93
CA SER A 122 17.93 6.93 -3.39
C SER A 122 17.65 8.25 -2.68
N ILE A 123 18.51 8.61 -1.74
CA ILE A 123 18.45 9.89 -1.03
C ILE A 123 19.44 10.82 -1.72
N SER A 124 18.89 11.83 -2.38
CA SER A 124 19.72 12.84 -3.03
C SER A 124 19.86 14.07 -2.13
#